data_2ca62d46a92698191ee4206ea6f5aceb
#
_entry.id   2ca62d46a92698191ee4206ea6f5aceb
#
_cell.length_a   1.000
_cell.length_b   1.000
_cell.length_c   1.000
_cell.angle_alpha   90.00
_cell.angle_beta   90.00
_cell.angle_gamma   90.00
#
_symmetry.space_group_name_H-M   'P 1'
#
loop_
_entity.id
_entity.type
_entity.pdbx_description
1 polymer ?
#
loop_
_entity_poly.entity_id
_entity_poly.type
_entity_poly.pdbx_seq_one_letter_code
_entity_poly.pdbx_strand_id
1 'polypeptide(L)'
;YQSTVAASTAPLAIQYGVPYIIVNATGETFMNVENKYVYRTNTGSTDGDVFVTQIVNYLNKVRPDDPLDSVAVVYDEGDWGTSAVASWQANADEYNYKITVAEPVSESTTDMSTVVNKIKTNNCDIVILAAFSGATNMLVQAMSDYECTAKIIGLGGGVGETKFIENCGASAENVMYTSPWLPMYGGASDEAEQWRATY
;
A
#
# COMPACT_ATOMS: atom_id res chain seq x y z
N TYR A 1 12.22 4.51 -7.29
CA TYR A 1 10.81 4.42 -6.95
C TYR A 1 10.45 3.05 -6.36
N GLN A 2 10.82 1.96 -7.01
CA GLN A 2 10.54 0.59 -6.55
C GLN A 2 11.56 0.11 -5.52
N SER A 3 11.09 -0.55 -4.47
CA SER A 3 11.94 -1.07 -3.39
C SER A 3 12.92 -2.14 -3.86
N THR A 4 12.49 -3.04 -4.74
CA THR A 4 13.36 -4.08 -5.33
C THR A 4 14.52 -3.46 -6.13
N VAL A 5 14.28 -2.37 -6.87
CA VAL A 5 15.33 -1.63 -7.58
C VAL A 5 16.27 -0.93 -6.58
N ALA A 6 15.72 -0.31 -5.54
CA ALA A 6 16.52 0.31 -4.49
C ALA A 6 17.43 -0.72 -3.79
N ALA A 7 16.90 -1.89 -3.45
CA ALA A 7 17.65 -2.98 -2.86
C ALA A 7 18.81 -3.48 -3.73
N SER A 8 18.63 -3.50 -5.04
CA SER A 8 19.68 -3.87 -6.00
C SER A 8 20.73 -2.77 -6.20
N THR A 9 20.34 -1.49 -6.07
CA THR A 9 21.22 -0.35 -6.34
C THR A 9 22.01 0.09 -5.10
N ALA A 10 21.44 -0.03 -3.90
CA ALA A 10 22.06 0.40 -2.65
C ALA A 10 23.46 -0.22 -2.41
N PRO A 11 23.71 -1.52 -2.65
CA PRO A 11 25.05 -2.10 -2.51
C PRO A 11 26.09 -1.46 -3.43
N LEU A 12 25.69 -1.05 -4.64
CA LEU A 12 26.58 -0.38 -5.59
C LEU A 12 26.95 1.03 -5.09
N ALA A 13 26.01 1.76 -4.54
CA ALA A 13 26.25 3.06 -3.94
C ALA A 13 27.28 2.96 -2.78
N ILE A 14 27.14 1.96 -1.94
CA ILE A 14 28.09 1.67 -0.84
C ILE A 14 29.45 1.29 -1.39
N GLN A 15 29.50 0.39 -2.38
CA GLN A 15 30.73 -0.10 -2.98
C GLN A 15 31.55 1.03 -3.63
N TYR A 16 30.87 1.94 -4.34
CA TYR A 16 31.53 3.02 -5.06
C TYR A 16 31.64 4.32 -4.23
N GLY A 17 31.13 4.36 -3.01
CA GLY A 17 31.18 5.53 -2.16
C GLY A 17 30.37 6.73 -2.70
N VAL A 18 29.28 6.46 -3.41
CA VAL A 18 28.42 7.48 -4.05
C VAL A 18 27.15 7.66 -3.23
N PRO A 19 26.77 8.89 -2.83
CA PRO A 19 25.50 9.13 -2.16
C PRO A 19 24.31 8.70 -3.03
N TYR A 20 23.40 7.90 -2.44
CA TYR A 20 22.17 7.44 -3.05
C TYR A 20 20.97 7.89 -2.22
N ILE A 21 20.16 8.76 -2.78
CA ILE A 21 18.96 9.31 -2.13
C ILE A 21 17.72 8.61 -2.70
N ILE A 22 17.01 7.90 -1.84
CA ILE A 22 15.79 7.16 -2.17
C ILE A 22 14.59 8.01 -1.80
N VAL A 23 13.80 8.40 -2.79
CA VAL A 23 12.70 9.35 -2.61
C VAL A 23 11.40 8.66 -2.19
N ASN A 24 11.10 7.46 -2.68
CA ASN A 24 9.76 6.87 -2.51
C ASN A 24 9.71 5.38 -2.19
N ALA A 25 10.82 4.63 -2.32
CA ALA A 25 10.81 3.21 -1.96
C ALA A 25 10.74 3.04 -0.43
N THR A 26 9.74 2.28 0.05
CA THR A 26 9.46 2.08 1.48
C THR A 26 9.96 0.75 2.04
N GLY A 27 10.41 -0.19 1.19
CA GLY A 27 11.00 -1.47 1.63
C GLY A 27 12.14 -1.28 2.64
N GLU A 28 12.38 -2.28 3.46
CA GLU A 28 13.32 -2.16 4.58
C GLU A 28 14.67 -2.83 4.33
N THR A 29 14.77 -3.75 3.38
CA THR A 29 15.98 -4.57 3.20
C THR A 29 17.24 -3.76 2.90
N PHE A 30 17.11 -2.69 2.12
CA PHE A 30 18.23 -1.82 1.75
C PHE A 30 18.60 -0.76 2.81
N MET A 31 17.75 -0.56 3.82
CA MET A 31 18.02 0.37 4.93
C MET A 31 18.62 -0.32 6.16
N ASN A 32 18.49 -1.63 6.27
CA ASN A 32 18.99 -2.41 7.41
C ASN A 32 20.52 -2.64 7.39
N VAL A 33 21.23 -1.97 6.50
CA VAL A 33 22.69 -2.05 6.38
C VAL A 33 23.31 -0.77 6.94
N GLU A 34 24.18 -0.90 7.94
CA GLU A 34 24.93 0.24 8.44
C GLU A 34 25.84 0.81 7.34
N ASN A 35 25.53 2.02 6.90
CA ASN A 35 26.26 2.70 5.84
C ASN A 35 26.09 4.22 5.94
N LYS A 36 26.92 4.96 5.20
CA LYS A 36 26.87 6.42 5.13
C LYS A 36 26.62 6.95 3.71
N TYR A 37 26.09 6.15 2.84
CA TYR A 37 25.88 6.51 1.45
C TYR A 37 24.43 6.39 1.01
N VAL A 38 23.62 5.56 1.68
CA VAL A 38 22.22 5.36 1.31
C VAL A 38 21.32 6.10 2.30
N TYR A 39 20.47 6.95 1.78
CA TYR A 39 19.54 7.79 2.53
C TYR A 39 18.13 7.66 1.96
N ARG A 40 17.12 7.68 2.82
CA ARG A 40 15.71 7.70 2.44
C ARG A 40 15.04 8.97 2.95
N THR A 41 14.21 9.62 2.11
CA THR A 41 13.55 10.89 2.44
C THR A 41 12.11 10.71 2.91
N ASN A 42 11.55 9.51 2.82
CA ASN A 42 10.23 9.16 3.31
C ASN A 42 10.31 8.10 4.42
N THR A 43 9.18 7.82 5.06
CA THR A 43 9.05 6.74 6.04
C THR A 43 9.20 5.37 5.37
N GLY A 44 9.71 4.39 6.11
CA GLY A 44 9.71 2.98 5.67
C GLY A 44 8.39 2.27 5.91
N SER A 45 8.31 1.03 5.45
CA SER A 45 7.12 0.20 5.67
C SER A 45 6.82 -0.04 7.14
N THR A 46 7.84 -0.11 7.98
CA THR A 46 7.68 -0.31 9.44
C THR A 46 6.94 0.84 10.10
N ASP A 47 7.18 2.08 9.66
CA ASP A 47 6.60 3.28 10.27
C ASP A 47 5.43 3.84 9.45
N GLY A 48 5.56 3.85 8.12
CA GLY A 48 4.62 4.50 7.22
C GLY A 48 3.39 3.65 6.88
N ASP A 49 3.59 2.36 6.62
CA ASP A 49 2.51 1.49 6.17
C ASP A 49 1.54 1.12 7.31
N VAL A 50 1.94 1.36 8.56
CA VAL A 50 1.08 1.23 9.77
C VAL A 50 -0.15 2.16 9.71
N PHE A 51 -0.13 3.26 8.97
CA PHE A 51 -1.30 4.13 8.83
C PHE A 51 -2.56 3.41 8.36
N VAL A 52 -2.43 2.39 7.53
CA VAL A 52 -3.56 1.59 7.07
C VAL A 52 -4.26 0.91 8.23
N THR A 53 -3.51 0.37 9.17
CA THR A 53 -4.06 -0.31 10.36
C THR A 53 -4.72 0.66 11.31
N GLN A 54 -4.25 1.90 11.37
CA GLN A 54 -4.92 2.98 12.13
C GLN A 54 -6.29 3.32 11.54
N ILE A 55 -6.46 3.23 10.21
CA ILE A 55 -7.76 3.40 9.56
C ILE A 55 -8.73 2.30 10.03
N VAL A 56 -8.29 1.05 10.05
CA VAL A 56 -9.09 -0.08 10.56
C VAL A 56 -9.52 0.18 12.01
N ASN A 57 -8.59 0.56 12.87
CA ASN A 57 -8.88 0.89 14.26
C ASN A 57 -9.86 2.07 14.39
N TYR A 58 -9.72 3.10 13.57
CA TYR A 58 -10.66 4.22 13.54
C TYR A 58 -12.07 3.76 13.12
N LEU A 59 -12.17 2.99 12.04
CA LEU A 59 -13.45 2.48 11.55
C LEU A 59 -14.16 1.63 12.62
N ASN A 60 -13.42 0.80 13.35
CA ASN A 60 -13.99 -0.01 14.43
C ASN A 60 -14.45 0.84 15.62
N LYS A 61 -13.79 1.96 15.91
CA LYS A 61 -14.26 2.91 16.93
C LYS A 61 -15.58 3.60 16.58
N VAL A 62 -15.79 3.92 15.29
CA VAL A 62 -17.01 4.61 14.84
C VAL A 62 -18.13 3.63 14.45
N ARG A 63 -17.85 2.32 14.39
CA ARG A 63 -18.77 1.22 14.07
C ARG A 63 -18.66 0.08 15.09
N PRO A 64 -18.89 0.33 16.39
CA PRO A 64 -18.67 -0.68 17.43
C PRO A 64 -19.58 -1.91 17.31
N ASP A 65 -20.73 -1.76 16.68
CA ASP A 65 -21.71 -2.85 16.51
C ASP A 65 -21.45 -3.75 15.28
N ASP A 66 -20.50 -3.35 14.43
CA ASP A 66 -20.14 -4.07 13.21
C ASP A 66 -18.62 -3.88 12.94
N PRO A 67 -17.77 -4.48 13.77
CA PRO A 67 -16.33 -4.31 13.67
C PRO A 67 -15.77 -4.99 12.42
N LEU A 68 -14.73 -4.41 11.88
CA LEU A 68 -13.99 -4.89 10.72
C LEU A 68 -12.70 -5.54 11.23
N ASP A 69 -12.73 -6.79 11.58
CA ASP A 69 -11.61 -7.48 12.23
C ASP A 69 -10.93 -8.57 11.38
N SER A 70 -11.61 -9.06 10.36
CA SER A 70 -11.07 -10.03 9.41
C SER A 70 -10.45 -9.32 8.20
N VAL A 71 -9.13 -9.40 8.07
CA VAL A 71 -8.36 -8.67 7.06
C VAL A 71 -7.73 -9.62 6.05
N ALA A 72 -7.93 -9.33 4.77
CA ALA A 72 -7.10 -9.86 3.70
C ALA A 72 -5.99 -8.84 3.36
N VAL A 73 -4.79 -9.31 3.12
CA VAL A 73 -3.71 -8.51 2.56
C VAL A 73 -3.35 -9.04 1.18
N VAL A 74 -3.40 -8.16 0.17
CA VAL A 74 -2.98 -8.47 -1.20
C VAL A 74 -1.83 -7.53 -1.54
N TYR A 75 -0.66 -8.09 -1.84
CA TYR A 75 0.57 -7.32 -1.84
C TYR A 75 1.51 -7.71 -2.97
N ASP A 76 2.29 -6.75 -3.44
CA ASP A 76 3.40 -6.99 -4.35
C ASP A 76 4.40 -7.98 -3.75
N GLU A 77 4.79 -8.98 -4.53
CA GLU A 77 5.73 -10.03 -4.08
C GLU A 77 7.15 -9.53 -3.84
N GLY A 78 7.47 -8.30 -4.24
CA GLY A 78 8.77 -7.68 -4.05
C GLY A 78 9.01 -7.15 -2.63
N ASP A 79 10.15 -6.47 -2.45
CA ASP A 79 10.59 -5.94 -1.15
C ASP A 79 9.59 -4.97 -0.50
N TRP A 80 8.87 -4.18 -1.30
CA TRP A 80 7.85 -3.27 -0.78
C TRP A 80 6.70 -4.02 -0.10
N GLY A 81 6.01 -4.88 -0.85
CA GLY A 81 4.82 -5.56 -0.33
C GLY A 81 5.15 -6.52 0.81
N THR A 82 6.26 -7.26 0.72
CA THR A 82 6.69 -8.17 1.79
C THR A 82 7.06 -7.43 3.07
N SER A 83 7.73 -6.27 2.99
CA SER A 83 8.01 -5.42 4.15
C SER A 83 6.74 -4.85 4.77
N ALA A 84 5.78 -4.41 3.94
CA ALA A 84 4.49 -3.91 4.41
C ALA A 84 3.68 -4.97 5.15
N VAL A 85 3.57 -6.18 4.59
CA VAL A 85 2.87 -7.30 5.24
C VAL A 85 3.51 -7.68 6.57
N ALA A 86 4.84 -7.73 6.64
CA ALA A 86 5.54 -8.01 7.88
C ALA A 86 5.20 -6.98 8.97
N SER A 87 5.13 -5.70 8.60
CA SER A 87 4.72 -4.61 9.50
C SER A 87 3.28 -4.79 9.97
N TRP A 88 2.34 -5.09 9.08
CA TRP A 88 0.93 -5.31 9.44
C TRP A 88 0.74 -6.52 10.34
N GLN A 89 1.46 -7.60 10.10
CA GLN A 89 1.44 -8.79 10.97
C GLN A 89 1.95 -8.48 12.38
N ALA A 90 3.02 -7.69 12.48
CA ALA A 90 3.59 -7.31 13.76
C ALA A 90 2.65 -6.43 14.61
N ASN A 91 1.78 -5.65 13.96
CA ASN A 91 0.87 -4.71 14.62
C ASN A 91 -0.58 -5.24 14.75
N ALA A 92 -0.87 -6.45 14.28
CA ALA A 92 -2.23 -6.99 14.23
C ALA A 92 -2.92 -7.05 15.61
N ASP A 93 -2.21 -7.51 16.63
CA ASP A 93 -2.74 -7.62 17.99
C ASP A 93 -2.97 -6.23 18.62
N GLU A 94 -2.09 -5.27 18.38
CA GLU A 94 -2.21 -3.91 18.92
C GLU A 94 -3.47 -3.19 18.39
N TYR A 95 -3.78 -3.39 17.11
CA TYR A 95 -4.90 -2.72 16.44
C TYR A 95 -6.16 -3.58 16.32
N ASN A 96 -6.19 -4.77 16.98
CA ASN A 96 -7.35 -5.66 17.07
C ASN A 96 -7.92 -6.09 15.72
N TYR A 97 -7.06 -6.49 14.78
CA TYR A 97 -7.47 -7.13 13.54
C TYR A 97 -6.72 -8.46 13.35
N LYS A 98 -7.26 -9.32 12.50
CA LYS A 98 -6.65 -10.61 12.17
C LYS A 98 -6.45 -10.73 10.66
N ILE A 99 -5.21 -10.95 10.23
CA ILE A 99 -4.92 -11.28 8.84
C ILE A 99 -5.30 -12.74 8.60
N THR A 100 -6.39 -12.96 7.88
CA THR A 100 -6.92 -14.30 7.56
C THR A 100 -6.53 -14.77 6.16
N VAL A 101 -6.20 -13.82 5.28
CA VAL A 101 -5.71 -14.07 3.91
C VAL A 101 -4.49 -13.21 3.66
N ALA A 102 -3.42 -13.79 3.11
CA ALA A 102 -2.23 -13.06 2.68
C ALA A 102 -1.81 -13.59 1.29
N GLU A 103 -2.01 -12.79 0.25
CA GLU A 103 -1.81 -13.21 -1.14
C GLU A 103 -0.79 -12.30 -1.83
N PRO A 104 0.39 -12.83 -2.20
CA PRO A 104 1.32 -12.12 -3.05
C PRO A 104 0.80 -12.06 -4.49
N VAL A 105 0.99 -10.91 -5.12
CA VAL A 105 0.67 -10.71 -6.53
C VAL A 105 1.85 -10.04 -7.24
N SER A 106 1.96 -10.27 -8.54
CA SER A 106 2.98 -9.63 -9.36
C SER A 106 2.34 -8.81 -10.48
N GLU A 107 3.12 -7.98 -11.14
CA GLU A 107 2.70 -7.23 -12.33
C GLU A 107 2.31 -8.14 -13.49
N SER A 108 2.77 -9.40 -13.50
CA SER A 108 2.42 -10.41 -14.50
C SER A 108 1.16 -11.20 -14.16
N THR A 109 0.54 -10.97 -13.01
CA THR A 109 -0.72 -11.62 -12.64
C THR A 109 -1.81 -11.24 -13.64
N THR A 110 -2.49 -12.24 -14.20
CA THR A 110 -3.51 -12.05 -15.25
C THR A 110 -4.93 -12.41 -14.81
N ASP A 111 -5.08 -12.97 -13.61
CA ASP A 111 -6.38 -13.39 -13.05
C ASP A 111 -6.37 -13.25 -11.52
N MET A 112 -7.40 -12.62 -10.99
CA MET A 112 -7.62 -12.41 -9.55
C MET A 112 -8.75 -13.27 -8.97
N SER A 113 -9.37 -14.13 -9.76
CA SER A 113 -10.52 -14.93 -9.32
C SER A 113 -10.22 -15.79 -8.10
N THR A 114 -9.04 -16.42 -8.05
CA THR A 114 -8.60 -17.21 -6.91
C THR A 114 -8.42 -16.36 -5.66
N VAL A 115 -7.83 -15.18 -5.79
CA VAL A 115 -7.62 -14.24 -4.69
C VAL A 115 -8.97 -13.79 -4.13
N VAL A 116 -9.87 -13.34 -5.00
CA VAL A 116 -11.22 -12.89 -4.59
C VAL A 116 -12.01 -14.02 -3.93
N ASN A 117 -11.94 -15.25 -4.45
CA ASN A 117 -12.60 -16.41 -3.84
C ASN A 117 -12.05 -16.71 -2.43
N LYS A 118 -10.74 -16.58 -2.20
CA LYS A 118 -10.16 -16.72 -0.85
C LYS A 118 -10.68 -15.63 0.10
N ILE A 119 -10.73 -14.38 -0.34
CA ILE A 119 -11.28 -13.25 0.43
C ILE A 119 -12.74 -13.54 0.83
N LYS A 120 -13.58 -13.95 -0.11
CA LYS A 120 -14.99 -14.28 0.15
C LYS A 120 -15.15 -15.48 1.08
N THR A 121 -14.42 -16.57 0.83
CA THR A 121 -14.54 -17.81 1.63
C THR A 121 -14.11 -17.60 3.08
N ASN A 122 -13.15 -16.70 3.32
CA ASN A 122 -12.70 -16.36 4.66
C ASN A 122 -13.51 -15.21 5.30
N ASN A 123 -14.56 -14.74 4.64
CA ASN A 123 -15.41 -13.64 5.10
C ASN A 123 -14.59 -12.43 5.55
N CYS A 124 -13.62 -12.00 4.72
CA CYS A 124 -12.82 -10.84 5.06
C CYS A 124 -13.66 -9.57 4.99
N ASP A 125 -13.54 -8.72 6.00
CA ASP A 125 -14.24 -7.43 6.07
C ASP A 125 -13.50 -6.35 5.28
N ILE A 126 -12.16 -6.42 5.30
CA ILE A 126 -11.26 -5.46 4.67
C ILE A 126 -10.22 -6.19 3.82
N VAL A 127 -9.90 -5.57 2.69
CA VAL A 127 -8.71 -5.88 1.88
C VAL A 127 -7.73 -4.72 1.99
N ILE A 128 -6.56 -4.96 2.56
CA ILE A 128 -5.43 -4.03 2.49
C ILE A 128 -4.65 -4.37 1.23
N LEU A 129 -4.48 -3.37 0.37
CA LEU A 129 -3.90 -3.55 -0.96
C LEU A 129 -2.60 -2.75 -1.11
N ALA A 130 -1.48 -3.45 -1.21
CA ALA A 130 -0.16 -2.89 -1.47
C ALA A 130 0.40 -3.46 -2.78
N ALA A 131 -0.20 -3.11 -3.91
CA ALA A 131 0.20 -3.60 -5.22
C ALA A 131 0.33 -2.45 -6.23
N PHE A 132 1.06 -2.68 -7.32
CA PHE A 132 1.18 -1.74 -8.42
C PHE A 132 -0.08 -1.72 -9.29
N SER A 133 -0.15 -0.74 -10.18
CA SER A 133 -1.38 -0.37 -10.92
C SER A 133 -2.06 -1.53 -11.65
N GLY A 134 -1.30 -2.40 -12.31
CA GLY A 134 -1.86 -3.53 -13.05
C GLY A 134 -2.65 -4.48 -12.15
N ALA A 135 -1.99 -5.01 -11.12
CA ALA A 135 -2.60 -5.92 -10.15
C ALA A 135 -3.72 -5.23 -9.34
N THR A 136 -3.53 -3.95 -8.97
CA THR A 136 -4.54 -3.16 -8.26
C THR A 136 -5.83 -3.04 -9.05
N ASN A 137 -5.77 -2.58 -10.30
CA ASN A 137 -6.95 -2.40 -11.15
C ASN A 137 -7.67 -3.73 -11.35
N MET A 138 -6.92 -4.79 -11.61
CA MET A 138 -7.47 -6.13 -11.83
C MET A 138 -8.18 -6.67 -10.58
N LEU A 139 -7.59 -6.49 -9.39
CA LEU A 139 -8.24 -6.93 -8.15
C LEU A 139 -9.53 -6.15 -7.89
N VAL A 140 -9.50 -4.83 -8.01
CA VAL A 140 -10.68 -3.97 -7.77
C VAL A 140 -11.82 -4.32 -8.71
N GLN A 141 -11.53 -4.53 -10.00
CA GLN A 141 -12.51 -4.98 -10.98
C GLN A 141 -13.04 -6.39 -10.65
N ALA A 142 -12.15 -7.34 -10.35
CA ALA A 142 -12.56 -8.70 -10.01
C ALA A 142 -13.41 -8.74 -8.73
N MET A 143 -13.10 -7.95 -7.71
CA MET A 143 -13.93 -7.86 -6.50
C MET A 143 -15.34 -7.36 -6.83
N SER A 144 -15.48 -6.40 -7.73
CA SER A 144 -16.77 -5.94 -8.22
C SER A 144 -17.50 -7.03 -9.01
N ASP A 145 -16.84 -7.66 -9.98
CA ASP A 145 -17.42 -8.68 -10.86
C ASP A 145 -17.89 -9.92 -10.08
N TYR A 146 -17.16 -10.29 -9.02
CA TYR A 146 -17.51 -11.42 -8.15
C TYR A 146 -18.37 -10.99 -6.94
N GLU A 147 -18.90 -9.77 -6.91
CA GLU A 147 -19.75 -9.25 -5.84
C GLU A 147 -19.10 -9.43 -4.44
N CYS A 148 -17.80 -9.16 -4.33
CA CYS A 148 -17.08 -9.20 -3.07
C CYS A 148 -17.36 -7.90 -2.29
N THR A 149 -17.90 -8.01 -1.09
CA THR A 149 -18.34 -6.86 -0.28
C THR A 149 -17.27 -6.30 0.67
N ALA A 150 -16.09 -6.94 0.74
CA ALA A 150 -14.98 -6.47 1.56
C ALA A 150 -14.57 -5.05 1.14
N LYS A 151 -14.24 -4.21 2.13
CA LYS A 151 -13.81 -2.82 1.88
C LYS A 151 -12.35 -2.81 1.46
N ILE A 152 -11.99 -1.94 0.53
CA ILE A 152 -10.61 -1.84 0.03
C ILE A 152 -9.94 -0.62 0.62
N ILE A 153 -8.74 -0.82 1.19
CA ILE A 153 -7.85 0.24 1.62
C ILE A 153 -6.51 0.04 0.90
N GLY A 154 -6.22 0.93 -0.05
CA GLY A 154 -4.98 0.90 -0.83
C GLY A 154 -3.84 1.66 -0.14
N LEU A 155 -2.65 1.14 -0.25
CA LEU A 155 -1.42 1.84 0.07
C LEU A 155 -0.91 2.56 -1.18
N GLY A 156 -0.98 3.88 -1.22
CA GLY A 156 -0.40 4.72 -2.29
C GLY A 156 -0.43 4.09 -3.69
N GLY A 157 0.58 3.38 -4.02
CA GLY A 157 0.77 2.51 -5.19
C GLY A 157 -0.25 2.64 -6.31
N GLY A 158 -0.89 1.53 -6.65
CA GLY A 158 -1.83 1.49 -7.77
C GLY A 158 -3.10 2.32 -7.59
N VAL A 159 -3.64 2.43 -6.36
CA VAL A 159 -4.85 3.22 -6.08
C VAL A 159 -4.59 4.72 -6.20
N GLY A 160 -3.38 5.17 -5.86
CA GLY A 160 -2.99 6.59 -5.95
C GLY A 160 -2.66 7.06 -7.37
N GLU A 161 -2.66 6.19 -8.35
CA GLU A 161 -2.37 6.54 -9.75
C GLU A 161 -3.49 7.36 -10.38
N THR A 162 -3.13 8.36 -11.19
CA THR A 162 -4.08 9.28 -11.83
C THR A 162 -5.13 8.57 -12.71
N LYS A 163 -4.77 7.43 -13.28
CA LYS A 163 -5.64 6.62 -14.15
C LYS A 163 -6.47 5.58 -13.41
N PHE A 164 -6.35 5.44 -12.11
CA PHE A 164 -7.06 4.41 -11.35
C PHE A 164 -8.58 4.50 -11.56
N ILE A 165 -9.16 5.69 -11.41
CA ILE A 165 -10.60 5.91 -11.58
C ILE A 165 -11.03 5.66 -13.03
N GLU A 166 -10.22 6.09 -14.01
CA GLU A 166 -10.51 5.83 -15.43
C GLU A 166 -10.51 4.33 -15.75
N ASN A 167 -9.56 3.60 -15.20
CA ASN A 167 -9.39 2.16 -15.45
C ASN A 167 -10.46 1.31 -14.75
N CYS A 168 -10.82 1.64 -13.51
CA CYS A 168 -11.74 0.85 -12.70
C CYS A 168 -13.20 1.33 -12.80
N GLY A 169 -13.46 2.55 -13.28
CA GLY A 169 -14.81 3.09 -13.42
C GLY A 169 -15.62 2.99 -12.13
N ALA A 170 -16.81 2.42 -12.21
CA ALA A 170 -17.70 2.24 -11.06
C ALA A 170 -17.12 1.32 -9.97
N SER A 171 -16.22 0.41 -10.32
CA SER A 171 -15.55 -0.49 -9.36
C SER A 171 -14.61 0.27 -8.41
N ALA A 172 -14.19 1.49 -8.75
CA ALA A 172 -13.37 2.34 -7.89
C ALA A 172 -14.17 3.00 -6.75
N GLU A 173 -15.50 2.90 -6.78
CA GLU A 173 -16.34 3.56 -5.79
C GLU A 173 -16.13 2.96 -4.39
N ASN A 174 -16.02 3.82 -3.39
CA ASN A 174 -15.74 3.45 -1.99
C ASN A 174 -14.37 2.80 -1.73
N VAL A 175 -13.45 2.81 -2.69
CA VAL A 175 -12.06 2.44 -2.44
C VAL A 175 -11.36 3.59 -1.70
N MET A 176 -10.82 3.28 -0.53
CA MET A 176 -10.02 4.22 0.27
C MET A 176 -8.53 4.03 -0.04
N TYR A 177 -7.73 5.06 0.11
CA TYR A 177 -6.28 4.92 0.03
C TYR A 177 -5.54 5.92 0.91
N THR A 178 -4.30 5.59 1.23
CA THR A 178 -3.40 6.49 1.94
C THR A 178 -2.52 7.25 0.96
N SER A 179 -2.36 8.54 1.17
CA SER A 179 -1.44 9.36 0.40
C SER A 179 -0.68 10.30 1.32
N PRO A 180 0.64 10.46 1.15
CA PRO A 180 1.41 11.41 1.94
C PRO A 180 1.05 12.86 1.61
N TRP A 181 0.50 13.11 0.44
CA TRP A 181 0.07 14.43 -0.01
C TRP A 181 -1.00 14.32 -1.11
N LEU A 182 -1.94 15.27 -1.09
CA LEU A 182 -2.97 15.42 -2.13
C LEU A 182 -3.02 16.87 -2.61
N PRO A 183 -3.11 17.12 -3.93
CA PRO A 183 -3.19 18.46 -4.49
C PRO A 183 -4.34 19.31 -3.95
N MET A 184 -5.45 18.67 -3.54
CA MET A 184 -6.63 19.33 -2.99
C MET A 184 -6.41 19.92 -1.59
N TYR A 185 -5.39 19.48 -0.87
CA TYR A 185 -4.98 20.08 0.40
C TYR A 185 -4.08 21.30 0.20
N GLY A 186 -4.22 22.00 -0.93
CA GLY A 186 -3.64 23.31 -1.13
C GLY A 186 -4.08 24.27 -0.04
N GLY A 187 -3.18 25.17 0.37
CA GLY A 187 -3.40 26.05 1.51
C GLY A 187 -2.69 25.61 2.77
N ALA A 188 -1.93 24.51 2.72
CA ALA A 188 -1.03 24.13 3.80
C ALA A 188 0.12 25.14 3.97
N SER A 189 0.60 25.76 2.87
CA SER A 189 1.53 26.87 2.87
C SER A 189 1.56 27.60 1.50
N ASP A 190 2.06 28.84 1.51
CA ASP A 190 2.27 29.63 0.28
C ASP A 190 3.23 28.93 -0.69
N GLU A 191 4.22 28.20 -0.16
CA GLU A 191 5.16 27.42 -0.97
C GLU A 191 4.47 26.26 -1.70
N ALA A 192 3.52 25.57 -1.07
CA ALA A 192 2.75 24.50 -1.70
C ALA A 192 1.86 25.04 -2.82
N GLU A 193 1.30 26.22 -2.66
CA GLU A 193 0.52 26.93 -3.70
C GLU A 193 1.42 27.36 -4.88
N GLN A 194 2.60 27.91 -4.58
CA GLN A 194 3.59 28.28 -5.57
C GLN A 194 4.07 27.07 -6.37
N TRP A 195 4.31 25.97 -5.70
CA TRP A 195 4.72 24.72 -6.35
C TRP A 195 3.64 24.22 -7.32
N ARG A 196 2.36 24.18 -6.89
CA ARG A 196 1.24 23.80 -7.76
C ARG A 196 1.06 24.72 -8.97
N ALA A 197 1.34 25.99 -8.82
CA ALA A 197 1.23 26.95 -9.92
C ALA A 197 2.36 26.79 -10.95
N THR A 198 3.48 26.14 -10.56
CA THR A 198 4.66 25.95 -11.40
C THR A 198 4.66 24.62 -12.14
N TYR A 199 4.07 23.60 -11.57
CA TYR A 199 4.03 22.21 -12.07
C TYR A 199 2.60 21.67 -12.20
#